data_553701b8dec306e20945de76a6cc4827
#
_entry.id   553701b8dec306e20945de76a6cc4827
#
_cell.length_a   1.000
_cell.length_b   1.000
_cell.length_c   1.000
_cell.angle_alpha   90.00
_cell.angle_beta   90.00
_cell.angle_gamma   90.00
#
_symmetry.space_group_name_H-M   'P 1'
#
loop_
_entity.id
_entity.type
_entity.pdbx_description
1 polymer ?
#
loop_
_entity_poly.entity_id
_entity_poly.type
_entity_poly.pdbx_seq_one_letter_code
_entity_poly.pdbx_strand_id
1 'polypeptide(L)'
;MPKVQTARGNKAPFEFSATAEKLFGEDFSSEGIFGDVKIFGEVEDVGRCFVIRGRIECRKSFTCDRCLTQATEDQVHEFEEEFDKSEAVEDFIDVTELLRDVLLAGQPMKNLCKADCKGLCPVCGANLNDGECGCDRFIIDPRLAALSQLGIMN
;
A
#
# COMPACT_ATOMS: atom_id res chain seq x y z
N MET A 1 9.21 -13.40 13.36
CA MET A 1 7.78 -13.09 13.52
C MET A 1 7.66 -11.90 14.45
N PRO A 2 6.98 -10.84 14.08
CA PRO A 2 6.79 -9.66 14.94
C PRO A 2 5.86 -10.00 16.11
N LYS A 3 6.39 -9.91 17.31
CA LYS A 3 5.66 -10.16 18.56
C LYS A 3 5.70 -8.93 19.43
N VAL A 4 4.56 -8.55 19.95
CA VAL A 4 4.41 -7.43 20.89
C VAL A 4 4.23 -7.98 22.30
N GLN A 5 5.01 -7.47 23.23
CA GLN A 5 4.88 -7.85 24.64
C GLN A 5 3.64 -7.22 25.25
N THR A 6 2.82 -8.03 25.91
CA THR A 6 1.61 -7.54 26.60
C THR A 6 1.98 -6.72 27.84
N ALA A 7 1.25 -5.61 28.04
CA ALA A 7 1.37 -4.80 29.25
C ALA A 7 0.43 -5.32 30.33
N ARG A 8 0.94 -5.58 31.54
CA ARG A 8 0.07 -5.89 32.68
C ARG A 8 -0.45 -4.59 33.32
N GLY A 9 -1.68 -4.22 32.97
CA GLY A 9 -2.40 -3.10 33.61
C GLY A 9 -1.93 -1.69 33.22
N ASN A 10 -1.13 -1.53 32.18
CA ASN A 10 -0.64 -0.24 31.66
C ASN A 10 -0.44 -0.27 30.17
N LYS A 11 -0.30 0.92 29.55
CA LYS A 11 0.13 1.06 28.18
C LYS A 11 1.62 0.78 28.07
N ALA A 12 2.03 -0.05 27.11
CA ALA A 12 3.41 -0.29 26.78
C ALA A 12 3.68 0.07 25.32
N PRO A 13 4.64 0.99 25.06
CA PRO A 13 5.06 1.29 23.71
C PRO A 13 5.90 0.15 23.14
N PHE A 14 5.82 -0.04 21.84
CA PHE A 14 6.69 -0.94 21.12
C PHE A 14 7.19 -0.30 19.82
N GLU A 15 8.41 -0.66 19.45
CA GLU A 15 9.02 -0.27 18.19
C GLU A 15 9.86 -1.43 17.68
N PHE A 16 9.68 -1.77 16.42
CA PHE A 16 10.56 -2.70 15.74
C PHE A 16 10.68 -2.35 14.27
N SER A 17 11.82 -2.70 13.67
CA SER A 17 12.08 -2.53 12.26
C SER A 17 12.70 -3.79 11.70
N ALA A 18 12.28 -4.18 10.51
CA ALA A 18 12.86 -5.27 9.77
C ALA A 18 12.55 -5.11 8.27
N THR A 19 13.25 -5.85 7.42
CA THR A 19 12.89 -5.93 6.01
C THR A 19 11.55 -6.64 5.83
N ALA A 20 10.76 -6.25 4.83
CA ALA A 20 9.48 -6.87 4.53
C ALA A 20 9.58 -8.40 4.37
N GLU A 21 10.64 -8.89 3.73
CA GLU A 21 10.94 -10.32 3.59
C GLU A 21 11.09 -11.04 4.94
N LYS A 22 11.80 -10.44 5.90
CA LYS A 22 11.99 -11.03 7.23
C LYS A 22 10.72 -11.05 8.05
N LEU A 23 9.85 -10.03 7.86
CA LEU A 23 8.60 -9.92 8.60
C LEU A 23 7.52 -10.85 8.03
N PHE A 24 7.41 -10.94 6.72
CA PHE A 24 6.24 -11.52 6.06
C PHE A 24 6.56 -12.66 5.08
N GLY A 25 7.84 -12.96 4.84
CA GLY A 25 8.30 -13.98 3.90
C GLY A 25 8.50 -13.45 2.47
N GLU A 26 9.05 -14.31 1.59
CA GLU A 26 9.42 -13.97 0.22
C GLU A 26 8.21 -13.59 -0.66
N ASP A 27 7.07 -14.20 -0.42
CA ASP A 27 5.84 -13.96 -1.19
C ASP A 27 5.34 -12.50 -1.07
N PHE A 28 5.60 -11.86 0.07
CA PHE A 28 5.16 -10.49 0.32
C PHE A 28 6.03 -9.46 -0.41
N SER A 29 7.31 -9.74 -0.65
CA SER A 29 8.22 -8.84 -1.37
C SER A 29 7.82 -8.66 -2.84
N SER A 30 7.08 -9.64 -3.42
CA SER A 30 6.54 -9.55 -4.78
C SER A 30 5.46 -8.45 -4.93
N GLU A 31 4.86 -8.01 -3.84
CA GLU A 31 3.83 -6.96 -3.81
C GLU A 31 4.39 -5.53 -3.94
N GLY A 32 5.71 -5.38 -4.12
CA GLY A 32 6.37 -4.10 -4.40
C GLY A 32 6.73 -3.26 -3.15
N ILE A 33 6.63 -3.82 -1.94
CA ILE A 33 7.11 -3.17 -0.72
C ILE A 33 8.57 -3.56 -0.52
N PHE A 34 9.45 -2.56 -0.59
CA PHE A 34 10.89 -2.75 -0.45
C PHE A 34 11.47 -1.89 0.67
N GLY A 35 12.57 -2.36 1.23
CA GLY A 35 13.31 -1.66 2.27
C GLY A 35 12.84 -2.00 3.67
N ASP A 36 13.23 -1.16 4.61
CA ASP A 36 12.91 -1.34 6.02
C ASP A 36 11.46 -0.92 6.28
N VAL A 37 10.71 -1.82 6.89
CA VAL A 37 9.39 -1.55 7.46
C VAL A 37 9.61 -1.19 8.92
N LYS A 38 9.17 -0.01 9.32
CA LYS A 38 9.22 0.46 10.71
C LYS A 38 7.82 0.44 11.29
N ILE A 39 7.69 -0.16 12.44
CA ILE A 39 6.42 -0.30 13.13
C ILE A 39 6.54 0.31 14.51
N PHE A 40 5.64 1.25 14.80
CA PHE A 40 5.56 1.95 16.08
C PHE A 40 4.15 1.79 16.61
N GLY A 41 4.04 1.57 17.90
CA GLY A 41 2.72 1.47 18.49
C GLY A 41 2.73 1.35 20.01
N GLU A 42 1.55 1.14 20.54
CA GLU A 42 1.32 0.87 21.95
C GLU A 42 0.33 -0.28 22.11
N VAL A 43 0.51 -1.08 23.12
CA VAL A 43 -0.44 -2.07 23.58
C VAL A 43 -1.06 -1.62 24.90
N GLU A 44 -2.38 -1.74 25.01
CA GLU A 44 -3.15 -1.37 26.20
C GLU A 44 -3.96 -2.58 26.68
N ASP A 45 -3.83 -2.92 27.98
CA ASP A 45 -4.70 -3.92 28.61
C ASP A 45 -5.99 -3.22 29.12
N VAL A 46 -7.10 -3.44 28.45
CA VAL A 46 -8.42 -2.90 28.84
C VAL A 46 -9.22 -3.87 29.74
N GLY A 47 -8.57 -4.89 30.29
CA GLY A 47 -9.16 -5.85 31.22
C GLY A 47 -9.74 -7.08 30.56
N ARG A 48 -10.57 -6.94 29.54
CA ARG A 48 -11.16 -8.07 28.78
C ARG A 48 -10.32 -8.49 27.57
N CYS A 49 -9.63 -7.55 26.94
CA CYS A 49 -8.82 -7.74 25.75
C CYS A 49 -7.58 -6.83 25.79
N PHE A 50 -6.67 -7.03 24.86
CA PHE A 50 -5.58 -6.12 24.56
C PHE A 50 -5.97 -5.29 23.33
N VAL A 51 -5.76 -3.96 23.40
CA VAL A 51 -5.91 -3.06 22.25
C VAL A 51 -4.53 -2.68 21.79
N ILE A 52 -4.22 -2.97 20.52
CA ILE A 52 -2.95 -2.62 19.89
C ILE A 52 -3.22 -1.51 18.88
N ARG A 53 -2.55 -0.38 19.07
CA ARG A 53 -2.62 0.77 18.16
C ARG A 53 -1.25 1.13 17.67
N GLY A 54 -1.15 1.50 16.42
CA GLY A 54 0.14 1.89 15.90
C GLY A 54 0.12 2.37 14.46
N ARG A 55 1.31 2.56 13.94
CA ARG A 55 1.54 2.92 12.55
C ARG A 55 2.69 2.12 11.96
N ILE A 56 2.58 1.87 10.67
CA ILE A 56 3.59 1.21 9.86
C ILE A 56 4.13 2.26 8.88
N GLU A 57 5.43 2.46 8.86
CA GLU A 57 6.13 3.28 7.87
C GLU A 57 6.93 2.37 6.95
N CYS A 58 6.67 2.44 5.65
CA CYS A 58 7.38 1.63 4.66
C CYS A 58 7.60 2.40 3.37
N ARG A 59 8.56 1.91 2.55
CA ARG A 59 8.80 2.42 1.20
C ARG A 59 8.34 1.39 0.19
N LYS A 60 7.44 1.81 -0.71
CA LYS A 60 6.96 1.02 -1.83
C LYS A 60 7.69 1.43 -3.10
N SER A 61 8.14 0.44 -3.88
CA SER A 61 8.61 0.61 -5.24
C SER A 61 7.61 -0.04 -6.19
N PHE A 62 7.23 0.66 -7.23
CA PHE A 62 6.21 0.18 -8.16
C PHE A 62 6.46 0.69 -9.58
N THR A 63 5.82 0.03 -10.53
CA THR A 63 5.74 0.50 -11.93
C THR A 63 4.43 1.28 -12.10
N CYS A 64 4.53 2.50 -12.62
CA CYS A 64 3.35 3.32 -12.87
C CYS A 64 2.41 2.67 -13.90
N ASP A 65 1.13 2.49 -13.56
CA ASP A 65 0.14 1.84 -14.45
C ASP A 65 -0.15 2.63 -15.74
N ARG A 66 0.22 3.92 -15.79
CA ARG A 66 -0.01 4.77 -16.97
C ARG A 66 1.20 4.93 -17.87
N CYS A 67 2.38 5.20 -17.31
CA CYS A 67 3.57 5.52 -18.09
C CYS A 67 4.67 4.46 -18.00
N LEU A 68 4.45 3.38 -17.25
CA LEU A 68 5.36 2.25 -17.03
C LEU A 68 6.73 2.64 -16.45
N THR A 69 6.86 3.85 -15.92
CA THR A 69 8.09 4.31 -15.26
C THR A 69 8.15 3.76 -13.84
N GLN A 70 9.32 3.35 -13.39
CA GLN A 70 9.57 2.96 -12.00
C GLN A 70 9.45 4.18 -11.09
N ALA A 71 8.73 4.02 -9.99
CA ALA A 71 8.54 5.06 -8.98
C ALA A 71 8.62 4.47 -7.57
N THR A 72 8.91 5.33 -6.61
CA THR A 72 8.92 4.96 -5.17
C THR A 72 8.05 5.93 -4.40
N GLU A 73 7.37 5.43 -3.37
CA GLU A 73 6.50 6.19 -2.49
C GLU A 73 6.72 5.76 -1.05
N ASP A 74 6.82 6.74 -0.15
CA ASP A 74 6.83 6.47 1.27
C ASP A 74 5.38 6.41 1.76
N GLN A 75 5.01 5.30 2.38
CA GLN A 75 3.66 5.03 2.86
C GLN A 75 3.63 4.94 4.38
N VAL A 76 2.56 5.47 4.96
CA VAL A 76 2.25 5.37 6.39
C VAL A 76 0.84 4.81 6.53
N HIS A 77 0.72 3.71 7.25
CA HIS A 77 -0.55 3.06 7.54
C HIS A 77 -0.77 3.02 9.04
N GLU A 78 -1.92 3.50 9.48
CA GLU A 78 -2.33 3.40 10.89
C GLU A 78 -3.19 2.17 11.08
N PHE A 79 -3.12 1.57 12.26
CA PHE A 79 -3.92 0.42 12.64
C PHE A 79 -4.34 0.48 14.11
N GLU A 80 -5.51 -0.11 14.38
CA GLU A 80 -6.03 -0.35 15.70
C GLU A 80 -6.78 -1.68 15.67
N GLU A 81 -6.43 -2.62 16.58
CA GLU A 81 -7.05 -3.93 16.64
C GLU A 81 -7.16 -4.42 18.08
N GLU A 82 -8.24 -5.18 18.36
CA GLU A 82 -8.48 -5.82 19.64
C GLU A 82 -8.10 -7.31 19.58
N PHE A 83 -7.30 -7.76 20.55
CA PHE A 83 -6.89 -9.16 20.69
C PHE A 83 -7.45 -9.74 21.97
N ASP A 84 -8.03 -10.94 21.89
CA ASP A 84 -8.46 -11.66 23.06
C ASP A 84 -7.24 -12.06 23.92
N LYS A 85 -7.43 -12.11 25.24
CA LYS A 85 -6.37 -12.55 26.17
C LYS A 85 -5.90 -13.97 25.93
N SER A 86 -6.71 -14.80 25.29
CA SER A 86 -6.37 -16.15 24.89
C SER A 86 -5.35 -16.22 23.73
N GLU A 87 -5.21 -15.14 22.96
CA GLU A 87 -4.27 -15.05 21.85
C GLU A 87 -2.84 -14.70 22.32
N ALA A 88 -2.72 -14.20 23.56
CA ALA A 88 -1.41 -13.95 24.14
C ALA A 88 -0.75 -15.25 24.61
N VAL A 89 0.40 -15.58 24.03
CA VAL A 89 1.21 -16.73 24.42
C VAL A 89 2.47 -16.23 25.13
N GLU A 90 2.69 -16.66 26.37
CA GLU A 90 3.85 -16.25 27.18
C GLU A 90 4.03 -14.72 27.32
N ASP A 91 2.93 -13.99 27.48
CA ASP A 91 2.88 -12.52 27.53
C ASP A 91 3.27 -11.84 26.18
N PHE A 92 3.13 -12.53 25.03
CA PHE A 92 3.35 -11.97 23.71
C PHE A 92 2.14 -12.21 22.80
N ILE A 93 1.84 -11.22 21.95
CA ILE A 93 0.84 -11.30 20.89
C ILE A 93 1.58 -11.29 19.54
N ASP A 94 1.25 -12.23 18.67
CA ASP A 94 1.76 -12.24 17.29
C ASP A 94 0.89 -11.28 16.44
N VAL A 95 1.52 -10.24 15.92
CA VAL A 95 0.86 -9.21 15.11
C VAL A 95 1.20 -9.35 13.61
N THR A 96 1.80 -10.47 13.20
CA THR A 96 2.26 -10.68 11.81
C THR A 96 1.12 -10.56 10.81
N GLU A 97 0.00 -11.25 11.05
CA GLU A 97 -1.16 -11.23 10.15
C GLU A 97 -1.81 -9.84 10.11
N LEU A 98 -2.01 -9.20 11.27
CA LEU A 98 -2.53 -7.85 11.34
C LEU A 98 -1.69 -6.87 10.49
N LEU A 99 -0.38 -6.87 10.67
CA LEU A 99 0.50 -5.96 9.93
C LEU A 99 0.48 -6.22 8.43
N ARG A 100 0.40 -7.49 8.03
CA ARG A 100 0.26 -7.90 6.64
C ARG A 100 -1.05 -7.39 6.05
N ASP A 101 -2.16 -7.60 6.74
CA ASP A 101 -3.49 -7.19 6.27
C ASP A 101 -3.60 -5.66 6.15
N VAL A 102 -3.07 -4.92 7.12
CA VAL A 102 -3.01 -3.45 7.07
C VAL A 102 -2.23 -2.96 5.86
N LEU A 103 -1.07 -3.56 5.57
CA LEU A 103 -0.26 -3.19 4.41
C LEU A 103 -0.94 -3.54 3.09
N LEU A 104 -1.59 -4.70 2.99
CA LEU A 104 -2.30 -5.12 1.79
C LEU A 104 -3.56 -4.28 1.55
N ALA A 105 -4.36 -4.07 2.59
CA ALA A 105 -5.58 -3.27 2.49
C ALA A 105 -5.31 -1.79 2.20
N GLY A 106 -4.17 -1.27 2.68
CA GLY A 106 -3.76 0.11 2.44
C GLY A 106 -3.21 0.40 1.04
N GLN A 107 -3.07 -0.61 0.17
CA GLN A 107 -2.52 -0.38 -1.17
C GLN A 107 -3.54 0.31 -2.07
N PRO A 108 -3.14 1.35 -2.83
CA PRO A 108 -4.02 2.01 -3.78
C PRO A 108 -4.36 1.07 -4.94
N MET A 109 -5.59 1.17 -5.47
CA MET A 109 -6.03 0.39 -6.62
C MET A 109 -5.26 0.71 -7.91
N LYS A 110 -4.57 1.86 -7.97
CA LYS A 110 -3.74 2.29 -9.10
C LYS A 110 -2.44 2.85 -8.60
N ASN A 111 -1.35 2.36 -9.14
CA ASN A 111 -0.01 2.85 -8.86
C ASN A 111 0.35 3.94 -9.88
N LEU A 112 0.37 5.19 -9.47
CA LEU A 112 0.68 6.33 -10.34
C LEU A 112 1.94 7.03 -9.84
N CYS A 113 2.89 7.29 -10.76
CA CYS A 113 4.10 8.05 -10.42
C CYS A 113 3.82 9.49 -9.95
N LYS A 114 2.70 10.05 -10.42
CA LYS A 114 2.16 11.36 -10.00
C LYS A 114 0.67 11.43 -10.34
N ALA A 115 -0.07 12.26 -9.61
CA ALA A 115 -1.53 12.36 -9.75
C ALA A 115 -1.96 12.77 -11.18
N ASP A 116 -1.19 13.64 -11.84
CA ASP A 116 -1.42 14.17 -13.17
C ASP A 116 -0.66 13.40 -14.28
N CYS A 117 -0.25 12.15 -14.03
CA CYS A 117 0.48 11.35 -15.00
C CYS A 117 -0.32 11.24 -16.31
N LYS A 118 0.28 11.70 -17.42
CA LYS A 118 -0.31 11.68 -18.76
C LYS A 118 -0.27 10.32 -19.44
N GLY A 119 0.59 9.40 -18.94
CA GLY A 119 0.74 8.06 -19.48
C GLY A 119 1.55 7.99 -20.76
N LEU A 120 1.38 6.89 -21.51
CA LEU A 120 2.00 6.65 -22.79
C LEU A 120 1.05 7.02 -23.95
N CYS A 121 1.61 7.46 -25.05
CA CYS A 121 0.85 7.65 -26.29
C CYS A 121 0.35 6.29 -26.82
N PRO A 122 -0.96 6.11 -27.08
CA PRO A 122 -1.50 4.85 -27.60
C PRO A 122 -1.06 4.53 -29.01
N VAL A 123 -0.52 5.53 -29.75
CA VAL A 123 -0.10 5.36 -31.15
C VAL A 123 1.38 4.99 -31.25
N CYS A 124 2.26 5.73 -30.59
CA CYS A 124 3.72 5.55 -30.73
C CYS A 124 4.40 5.06 -29.45
N GLY A 125 3.70 4.95 -28.31
CA GLY A 125 4.27 4.52 -27.04
C GLY A 125 5.15 5.57 -26.31
N ALA A 126 5.29 6.78 -26.87
CA ALA A 126 6.07 7.83 -26.20
C ALA A 126 5.46 8.24 -24.86
N ASN A 127 6.33 8.50 -23.87
CA ASN A 127 5.87 8.97 -22.56
C ASN A 127 5.42 10.45 -22.65
N LEU A 128 4.12 10.67 -22.46
CA LEU A 128 3.50 11.99 -22.59
C LEU A 128 3.84 12.93 -21.42
N ASN A 129 4.50 12.43 -20.38
CA ASN A 129 5.03 13.27 -19.30
C ASN A 129 6.28 14.04 -19.72
N ASP A 130 7.04 13.50 -20.69
CA ASP A 130 8.29 14.07 -21.18
C ASP A 130 8.06 15.09 -22.32
N GLY A 131 6.90 15.05 -22.95
CA GLY A 131 6.51 15.96 -24.01
C GLY A 131 5.43 15.37 -24.92
N GLU A 132 4.92 16.20 -25.82
CA GLU A 132 3.92 15.76 -26.80
C GLU A 132 4.60 15.14 -28.03
N CYS A 133 4.09 14.00 -28.47
CA CYS A 133 4.63 13.25 -29.61
C CYS A 133 4.09 13.68 -30.97
N GLY A 134 3.11 14.59 -31.03
CA GLY A 134 2.47 15.05 -32.26
C GLY A 134 1.57 14.03 -32.97
N CYS A 135 1.35 12.85 -32.41
CA CYS A 135 0.43 11.85 -32.96
C CYS A 135 -1.02 12.29 -32.79
N ASP A 136 -1.84 12.06 -33.82
CA ASP A 136 -3.30 12.13 -33.66
C ASP A 136 -3.77 10.93 -32.83
N ARG A 137 -4.22 11.23 -31.62
CA ARG A 137 -4.67 10.22 -30.63
C ARG A 137 -6.18 9.99 -30.68
N PHE A 138 -6.90 10.78 -31.50
CA PHE A 138 -8.34 10.74 -31.59
C PHE A 138 -8.77 9.74 -32.67
N ILE A 139 -8.59 8.44 -32.41
CA ILE A 139 -9.03 7.37 -33.30
C ILE A 139 -10.45 6.97 -32.87
N ILE A 140 -11.45 7.39 -33.63
CA ILE A 140 -12.85 6.94 -33.44
C ILE A 140 -12.95 5.50 -33.90
N ASP A 141 -13.34 4.56 -33.02
CA ASP A 141 -13.68 3.20 -33.41
C ASP A 141 -14.83 3.27 -34.43
N PRO A 142 -14.70 2.71 -35.64
CA PRO A 142 -15.74 2.75 -36.67
C PRO A 142 -17.10 2.23 -36.18
N ARG A 143 -17.10 1.28 -35.22
CA ARG A 143 -18.34 0.73 -34.64
C ARG A 143 -19.07 1.72 -33.76
N LEU A 144 -18.35 2.70 -33.18
CA LEU A 144 -18.86 3.74 -32.29
C LEU A 144 -19.02 5.09 -32.98
N ALA A 145 -18.69 5.19 -34.27
CA ALA A 145 -18.75 6.45 -35.03
C ALA A 145 -20.16 7.08 -35.03
N ALA A 146 -21.23 6.27 -34.97
CA ALA A 146 -22.60 6.77 -34.86
C ALA A 146 -22.85 7.57 -33.55
N LEU A 147 -22.10 7.33 -32.47
CA LEU A 147 -22.25 8.04 -31.20
C LEU A 147 -21.75 9.49 -31.28
N SER A 148 -20.87 9.80 -32.22
CA SER A 148 -20.37 11.18 -32.42
C SER A 148 -21.48 12.11 -32.89
N GLN A 149 -22.53 11.57 -33.51
CA GLN A 149 -23.72 12.33 -33.99
C GLN A 149 -24.67 12.72 -32.84
N LEU A 150 -24.53 12.11 -31.66
CA LEU A 150 -25.37 12.40 -30.50
C LEU A 150 -24.88 13.60 -29.66
N GLY A 151 -23.82 14.31 -30.09
CA GLY A 151 -23.33 15.52 -29.42
C GLY A 151 -22.78 15.29 -27.99
N ILE A 152 -22.50 14.07 -27.61
CA ILE A 152 -22.03 13.72 -26.24
C ILE A 152 -20.51 13.92 -26.07
N MET A 153 -19.81 14.24 -27.17
CA MET A 153 -18.35 14.44 -27.18
C MET A 153 -18.02 15.93 -27.40
N ASN A 154 -18.14 16.72 -26.33
CA ASN A 154 -17.53 18.04 -26.21
C ASN A 154 -16.55 18.04 -25.06
#